data_2f9c3000a6bf3d50733c6bee38a1073d
#
_entry.id   2f9c3000a6bf3d50733c6bee38a1073d
#
_cell.length_a   1.000
_cell.length_b   1.000
_cell.length_c   1.000
_cell.angle_alpha   90.00
_cell.angle_beta   90.00
_cell.angle_gamma   90.00
#
_symmetry.space_group_name_H-M   'P 1'
#
loop_
_entity.id
_entity.type
_entity.pdbx_description
1 polymer ?
#
loop_
_entity_poly.entity_id
_entity_poly.type
_entity_poly.pdbx_seq_one_letter_code
_entity_poly.pdbx_strand_id
1 'polypeptide(L)'
;MDHHMSLNWIELTRLDALEDVLEKSRTKPALIFKHSSTSPESITVIKKFQNEWDLAADDLDLYLVEESRSSKIINTLVDTAGVDNEYPQVLLFADGVTMYDESHEMINVKKIKIALKIINRTFKWMESRA
;
A
#
# COMPACT_ATOMS: atom_id res chain seq x y z
N MET A 1 -8.96 -24.65 -1.88
CA MET A 1 -9.42 -23.25 -1.81
C MET A 1 -8.28 -22.30 -1.53
N ASP A 2 -8.25 -21.23 -2.25
CA ASP A 2 -7.16 -20.27 -2.14
C ASP A 2 -7.56 -19.10 -1.22
N HIS A 3 -7.09 -19.13 0.02
CA HIS A 3 -7.40 -18.12 1.03
C HIS A 3 -6.66 -16.80 0.78
N HIS A 4 -5.66 -16.81 -0.11
CA HIS A 4 -4.91 -15.58 -0.41
C HIS A 4 -5.79 -14.52 -1.04
N MET A 5 -6.85 -14.95 -1.71
CA MET A 5 -7.75 -14.06 -2.43
C MET A 5 -8.82 -13.44 -1.53
N SER A 6 -8.73 -13.67 -0.20
CA SER A 6 -9.69 -13.08 0.73
C SER A 6 -9.54 -11.57 0.88
N LEU A 7 -8.35 -11.00 0.58
CA LEU A 7 -8.15 -9.57 0.62
C LEU A 7 -8.68 -8.92 -0.65
N ASN A 8 -9.37 -7.80 -0.49
CA ASN A 8 -9.95 -7.07 -1.61
C ASN A 8 -8.91 -6.11 -2.20
N TRP A 9 -7.95 -6.66 -2.92
CA TRP A 9 -6.98 -5.85 -3.63
C TRP A 9 -7.64 -5.12 -4.80
N ILE A 10 -7.37 -3.81 -4.91
CA ILE A 10 -7.74 -3.03 -6.08
C ILE A 10 -6.48 -2.88 -6.92
N GLU A 11 -6.45 -3.47 -8.09
CA GLU A 11 -5.26 -3.42 -8.94
C GLU A 11 -5.16 -2.07 -9.64
N LEU A 12 -3.96 -1.48 -9.60
CA LEU A 12 -3.67 -0.20 -10.25
C LEU A 12 -2.89 -0.43 -11.52
N THR A 13 -3.47 -0.04 -12.65
CA THR A 13 -2.84 -0.19 -13.97
C THR A 13 -2.86 1.11 -14.79
N ARG A 14 -3.57 2.14 -14.31
CA ARG A 14 -3.79 3.38 -15.04
C ARG A 14 -3.36 4.57 -14.20
N LEU A 15 -2.84 5.58 -14.88
CA LEU A 15 -2.37 6.79 -14.22
C LEU A 15 -3.47 7.54 -13.50
N ASP A 16 -4.66 7.67 -14.12
CA ASP A 16 -5.78 8.36 -13.49
C ASP A 16 -6.24 7.65 -12.23
N ALA A 17 -6.20 6.31 -12.21
CA ALA A 17 -6.52 5.56 -11.01
C ALA A 17 -5.51 5.82 -9.88
N LEU A 18 -4.23 5.92 -10.23
CA LEU A 18 -3.20 6.26 -9.24
C LEU A 18 -3.43 7.67 -8.69
N GLU A 19 -3.76 8.62 -9.53
CA GLU A 19 -4.07 9.99 -9.10
C GLU A 19 -5.24 10.01 -8.13
N ASP A 20 -6.28 9.21 -8.40
CA ASP A 20 -7.44 9.09 -7.51
C ASP A 20 -7.05 8.52 -6.14
N VAL A 21 -6.15 7.53 -6.12
CA VAL A 21 -5.67 6.95 -4.86
C VAL A 21 -4.99 8.03 -4.01
N LEU A 22 -4.13 8.82 -4.63
CA LEU A 22 -3.41 9.88 -3.92
C LEU A 22 -4.37 10.93 -3.38
N GLU A 23 -5.39 11.29 -4.15
CA GLU A 23 -6.40 12.24 -3.70
C GLU A 23 -7.21 11.69 -2.54
N LYS A 24 -7.66 10.43 -2.63
CA LYS A 24 -8.41 9.78 -1.54
C LYS A 24 -7.59 9.64 -0.28
N SER A 25 -6.27 9.53 -0.41
CA SER A 25 -5.38 9.37 0.75
C SER A 25 -5.37 10.61 1.64
N ARG A 26 -5.92 11.72 1.19
CA ARG A 26 -6.04 12.93 2.00
C ARG A 26 -7.01 12.75 3.17
N THR A 27 -7.96 11.82 3.05
CA THR A 27 -8.96 11.58 4.08
C THR A 27 -8.91 10.18 4.66
N LYS A 28 -8.35 9.21 3.93
CA LYS A 28 -8.26 7.83 4.39
C LYS A 28 -6.95 7.22 3.88
N PRO A 29 -6.10 6.68 4.76
CA PRO A 29 -4.83 6.10 4.32
C PRO A 29 -5.02 5.01 3.28
N ALA A 30 -4.03 4.87 2.41
CA ALA A 30 -4.03 3.88 1.33
C ALA A 30 -2.71 3.13 1.36
N LEU A 31 -2.79 1.80 1.29
CA LEU A 31 -1.61 0.95 1.19
C LEU A 31 -1.48 0.44 -0.23
N ILE A 32 -0.33 0.68 -0.85
CA ILE A 32 -0.01 0.11 -2.16
C ILE A 32 1.02 -0.98 -1.95
N PHE A 33 0.68 -2.21 -2.35
CA PHE A 33 1.61 -3.34 -2.32
C PHE A 33 2.15 -3.53 -3.74
N LYS A 34 3.46 -3.36 -3.90
CA LYS A 34 4.15 -3.59 -5.19
C LYS A 34 4.62 -5.02 -5.21
N HIS A 35 4.05 -5.82 -6.10
CA HIS A 35 4.24 -7.26 -6.18
C HIS A 35 4.82 -7.66 -7.54
N SER A 36 5.71 -8.64 -7.53
CA SER A 36 6.21 -9.28 -8.74
C SER A 36 5.80 -10.76 -8.73
N SER A 37 4.92 -11.15 -9.64
CA SER A 37 4.42 -12.52 -9.71
C SER A 37 5.48 -13.53 -10.17
N THR A 38 6.60 -13.05 -10.71
CA THR A 38 7.71 -13.91 -11.15
C THR A 38 8.82 -14.02 -10.11
N SER A 39 8.73 -13.28 -9.02
CA SER A 39 9.74 -13.30 -7.96
C SER A 39 9.30 -14.24 -6.83
N PRO A 40 10.06 -15.32 -6.55
CA PRO A 40 9.74 -16.20 -5.42
C PRO A 40 9.67 -15.46 -4.09
N GLU A 41 10.54 -14.49 -3.87
CA GLU A 41 10.52 -13.67 -2.66
C GLU A 41 9.22 -12.90 -2.55
N SER A 42 8.80 -12.25 -3.63
CA SER A 42 7.57 -11.45 -3.61
C SER A 42 6.34 -12.33 -3.35
N ILE A 43 6.31 -13.51 -3.97
CA ILE A 43 5.23 -14.47 -3.75
C ILE A 43 5.15 -14.88 -2.28
N THR A 44 6.29 -15.21 -1.68
CA THR A 44 6.35 -15.60 -0.28
C THR A 44 5.90 -14.46 0.64
N VAL A 45 6.37 -13.26 0.38
CA VAL A 45 6.06 -12.09 1.22
C VAL A 45 4.58 -11.73 1.14
N ILE A 46 4.00 -11.72 -0.07
CA ILE A 46 2.58 -11.35 -0.19
C ILE A 46 1.67 -12.40 0.46
N LYS A 47 2.02 -13.68 0.38
CA LYS A 47 1.26 -14.73 1.05
C LYS A 47 1.27 -14.56 2.56
N LYS A 48 2.44 -14.29 3.12
CA LYS A 48 2.58 -14.05 4.55
C LYS A 48 1.78 -12.81 4.95
N PHE A 49 1.88 -11.75 4.17
CA PHE A 49 1.12 -10.52 4.39
C PHE A 49 -0.38 -10.79 4.44
N GLN A 50 -0.90 -11.50 3.45
CA GLN A 50 -2.33 -11.81 3.36
C GLN A 50 -2.80 -12.68 4.52
N ASN A 51 -1.98 -13.63 4.95
CA ASN A 51 -2.31 -14.51 6.06
C ASN A 51 -2.34 -13.77 7.41
N GLU A 52 -1.52 -12.73 7.56
CA GLU A 52 -1.42 -11.98 8.80
C GLU A 52 -2.35 -10.77 8.85
N TRP A 53 -2.99 -10.44 7.73
CA TRP A 53 -3.83 -9.25 7.65
C TRP A 53 -5.10 -9.43 8.46
N ASP A 54 -5.34 -8.51 9.41
CA ASP A 54 -6.49 -8.58 10.31
C ASP A 54 -7.18 -7.21 10.48
N LEU A 55 -6.85 -6.25 9.62
CA LEU A 55 -7.46 -4.92 9.69
C LEU A 55 -8.81 -4.89 8.99
N ALA A 56 -9.70 -4.05 9.51
CA ALA A 56 -11.01 -3.86 8.90
C ALA A 56 -10.88 -3.08 7.60
N ALA A 57 -11.80 -3.32 6.65
CA ALA A 57 -11.80 -2.63 5.36
C ALA A 57 -11.95 -1.11 5.51
N ASP A 58 -12.60 -0.66 6.59
CA ASP A 58 -12.81 0.77 6.82
C ASP A 58 -11.56 1.51 7.27
N ASP A 59 -10.54 0.77 7.75
CA ASP A 59 -9.33 1.40 8.29
C ASP A 59 -8.35 1.81 7.21
N LEU A 60 -8.36 1.12 6.07
CA LEU A 60 -7.30 1.23 5.09
C LEU A 60 -7.74 0.65 3.75
N ASP A 61 -7.53 1.40 2.68
CA ASP A 61 -7.74 0.88 1.33
C ASP A 61 -6.49 0.12 0.87
N LEU A 62 -6.68 -1.02 0.21
CA LEU A 62 -5.60 -1.89 -0.26
C LEU A 62 -5.52 -1.88 -1.78
N TYR A 63 -4.36 -1.48 -2.30
CA TYR A 63 -4.11 -1.44 -3.74
C TYR A 63 -2.93 -2.33 -4.09
N LEU A 64 -3.00 -2.94 -5.26
CA LEU A 64 -1.97 -3.83 -5.77
C LEU A 64 -1.37 -3.26 -7.05
N VAL A 65 -0.05 -3.17 -7.09
CA VAL A 65 0.71 -2.86 -8.30
C VAL A 65 1.46 -4.13 -8.67
N GLU A 66 1.08 -4.76 -9.78
CA GLU A 66 1.75 -5.95 -10.30
C GLU A 66 2.77 -5.50 -11.35
N GLU A 67 4.03 -5.83 -11.15
CA GLU A 67 5.14 -5.34 -11.97
C GLU A 67 4.88 -5.48 -13.47
N SER A 68 4.38 -6.64 -13.92
CA SER A 68 4.18 -6.91 -15.34
C SER A 68 2.97 -6.18 -15.94
N ARG A 69 2.02 -5.76 -15.10
CA ARG A 69 0.76 -5.14 -15.58
C ARG A 69 0.67 -3.64 -15.30
N SER A 70 1.59 -3.12 -14.52
CA SER A 70 1.53 -1.73 -14.06
C SER A 70 2.67 -0.86 -14.62
N SER A 71 3.27 -1.30 -15.73
CA SER A 71 4.43 -0.61 -16.29
C SER A 71 4.16 0.86 -16.63
N LYS A 72 2.91 1.19 -16.95
CA LYS A 72 2.55 2.55 -17.35
C LYS A 72 2.59 3.54 -16.17
N ILE A 73 2.47 3.06 -14.94
CA ILE A 73 2.41 3.93 -13.78
C ILE A 73 3.65 3.84 -12.90
N ILE A 74 4.56 2.91 -13.16
CA ILE A 74 5.70 2.66 -12.27
C ILE A 74 6.55 3.92 -12.09
N ASN A 75 6.92 4.58 -13.17
CA ASN A 75 7.78 5.77 -13.08
C ASN A 75 7.11 6.88 -12.28
N THR A 76 5.82 7.11 -12.52
CA THR A 76 5.07 8.11 -11.78
C THR A 76 4.97 7.74 -10.31
N LEU A 77 4.74 6.46 -10.02
CA LEU A 77 4.64 5.98 -8.65
C LEU A 77 5.97 6.14 -7.91
N VAL A 78 7.08 5.80 -8.56
CA VAL A 78 8.42 5.94 -7.97
C VAL A 78 8.70 7.41 -7.64
N ASP A 79 8.42 8.31 -8.58
CA ASP A 79 8.62 9.74 -8.39
C ASP A 79 7.74 10.28 -7.25
N THR A 80 6.48 9.87 -7.22
CA THR A 80 5.52 10.33 -6.22
C THR A 80 5.87 9.78 -4.82
N ALA A 81 6.27 8.51 -4.76
CA ALA A 81 6.57 7.85 -3.48
C ALA A 81 7.85 8.40 -2.84
N GLY A 82 8.81 8.82 -3.65
CA GLY A 82 10.05 9.37 -3.13
C GLY A 82 10.96 8.34 -2.47
N VAL A 83 10.78 7.06 -2.81
CA VAL A 83 11.61 5.95 -2.28
C VAL A 83 12.11 5.10 -3.44
N ASP A 84 13.14 4.29 -3.17
CA ASP A 84 13.70 3.41 -4.19
C ASP A 84 12.65 2.42 -4.70
N ASN A 85 12.74 2.09 -6.00
CA ASN A 85 11.82 1.16 -6.62
C ASN A 85 12.23 -0.28 -6.29
N GLU A 86 11.48 -0.95 -5.42
CA GLU A 86 11.73 -2.30 -4.96
C GLU A 86 10.51 -3.20 -5.14
N TYR A 87 10.72 -4.52 -5.21
CA TYR A 87 9.67 -5.55 -5.25
C TYR A 87 10.14 -6.74 -4.42
N PRO A 88 9.36 -7.19 -3.42
CA PRO A 88 8.11 -6.59 -2.94
C PRO A 88 8.35 -5.33 -2.13
N GLN A 89 7.38 -4.43 -2.17
CA GLN A 89 7.47 -3.19 -1.41
C GLN A 89 6.07 -2.73 -1.05
N VAL A 90 5.91 -2.21 0.17
CA VAL A 90 4.65 -1.56 0.58
C VAL A 90 4.89 -0.08 0.75
N LEU A 91 3.90 0.70 0.30
CA LEU A 91 3.90 2.15 0.42
C LEU A 91 2.60 2.55 1.11
N LEU A 92 2.71 3.18 2.28
CA LEU A 92 1.55 3.65 3.02
C LEU A 92 1.41 5.15 2.81
N PHE A 93 0.40 5.53 2.04
CA PHE A 93 0.12 6.92 1.71
C PHE A 93 -0.93 7.51 2.65
N ALA A 94 -0.69 8.74 3.06
CA ALA A 94 -1.67 9.54 3.76
C ALA A 94 -1.41 10.99 3.39
N ASP A 95 -2.48 11.75 3.17
CA ASP A 95 -2.39 13.15 2.76
C ASP A 95 -1.54 13.35 1.50
N GLY A 96 -1.63 12.40 0.57
CA GLY A 96 -0.95 12.48 -0.73
C GLY A 96 0.53 12.16 -0.70
N VAL A 97 1.10 11.76 0.43
CA VAL A 97 2.54 11.47 0.55
C VAL A 97 2.78 10.12 1.21
N THR A 98 3.97 9.56 0.97
CA THR A 98 4.38 8.32 1.62
C THR A 98 4.72 8.61 3.08
N MET A 99 3.99 8.00 3.98
CA MET A 99 4.21 8.14 5.43
C MET A 99 5.01 6.98 6.00
N TYR A 100 4.98 5.82 5.34
CA TYR A 100 5.73 4.65 5.76
C TYR A 100 5.97 3.77 4.55
N ASP A 101 7.16 3.18 4.47
CA ASP A 101 7.47 2.23 3.42
C ASP A 101 8.33 1.09 3.99
N GLU A 102 8.29 -0.05 3.33
CA GLU A 102 9.11 -1.19 3.70
C GLU A 102 9.27 -2.09 2.49
N SER A 103 10.39 -2.80 2.40
CA SER A 103 10.69 -3.66 1.26
C SER A 103 11.14 -5.04 1.71
N HIS A 104 10.95 -6.02 0.83
CA HIS A 104 11.47 -7.38 0.98
C HIS A 104 10.94 -8.07 2.25
N GLU A 105 11.76 -8.86 2.92
CA GLU A 105 11.33 -9.63 4.09
C GLU A 105 11.02 -8.78 5.32
N MET A 106 11.33 -7.50 5.26
CA MET A 106 10.99 -6.58 6.36
C MET A 106 9.53 -6.15 6.34
N ILE A 107 8.79 -6.45 5.27
CA ILE A 107 7.36 -6.15 5.20
C ILE A 107 6.64 -6.95 6.28
N ASN A 108 5.86 -6.24 7.12
CA ASN A 108 5.28 -6.83 8.31
C ASN A 108 3.97 -6.10 8.66
N VAL A 109 2.89 -6.87 8.79
CA VAL A 109 1.57 -6.30 9.08
C VAL A 109 1.56 -5.54 10.42
N LYS A 110 2.26 -6.05 11.43
CA LYS A 110 2.32 -5.42 12.74
C LYS A 110 2.92 -4.01 12.65
N LYS A 111 3.98 -3.84 11.89
CA LYS A 111 4.61 -2.53 11.68
C LYS A 111 3.69 -1.58 10.95
N ILE A 112 2.95 -2.09 9.97
CA ILE A 112 1.97 -1.28 9.23
C ILE A 112 0.87 -0.80 10.18
N LYS A 113 0.40 -1.65 11.08
CA LYS A 113 -0.61 -1.28 12.07
C LYS A 113 -0.12 -0.17 12.99
N ILE A 114 1.14 -0.23 13.40
CA ILE A 114 1.73 0.82 14.24
C ILE A 114 1.78 2.14 13.46
N ALA A 115 2.26 2.11 12.23
CA ALA A 115 2.32 3.30 11.37
C ALA A 115 0.92 3.89 11.16
N LEU A 116 -0.07 3.03 10.92
CA LEU A 116 -1.44 3.46 10.71
C LEU A 116 -2.02 4.14 11.95
N LYS A 117 -1.73 3.65 13.14
CA LYS A 117 -2.17 4.29 14.38
C LYS A 117 -1.63 5.71 14.50
N ILE A 118 -0.37 5.90 14.18
CA ILE A 118 0.27 7.22 14.23
C ILE A 118 -0.39 8.16 13.22
N ILE A 119 -0.60 7.68 12.00
CA ILE A 119 -1.23 8.46 10.94
C ILE A 119 -2.66 8.86 11.33
N ASN A 120 -3.44 7.93 11.87
CA ASN A 120 -4.82 8.20 12.28
C ASN A 120 -4.91 9.22 13.40
N ARG A 121 -3.97 9.21 14.32
CA ARG A 121 -3.90 10.24 15.37
C ARG A 121 -3.63 11.60 14.77
N THR A 122 -2.76 11.67 13.77
CA THR A 122 -2.44 12.91 13.07
C THR A 122 -3.68 13.46 12.36
N PHE A 123 -4.42 12.60 11.67
CA PHE A 123 -5.66 13.01 11.00
C PHE A 123 -6.69 13.54 11.99
N LYS A 124 -6.89 12.88 13.12
CA LYS A 124 -7.81 13.36 14.16
C LYS A 124 -7.39 14.69 14.72
N TRP A 125 -6.09 14.85 14.95
CA TRP A 125 -5.56 16.11 15.44
C TRP A 125 -5.82 17.25 14.46
N MET A 126 -5.59 17.00 13.17
CA MET A 126 -5.83 17.98 12.11
C MET A 126 -7.31 18.37 12.04
N GLU A 127 -8.21 17.40 12.10
CA GLU A 127 -9.65 17.63 12.09
C GLU A 127 -10.09 18.50 13.28
N SER A 128 -9.53 18.24 14.46
CA SER A 128 -9.92 18.99 15.67
C SER A 128 -9.41 20.41 15.65
N ARG A 129 -8.46 20.74 14.78
CA ARG A 129 -7.93 22.09 14.64
C ARG A 129 -8.59 22.89 13.52
N ALA A 130 -9.37 22.23 12.71
CA ALA A 130 -10.02 22.85 11.55
C ALA A 130 -11.19 23.76 11.93
#